data_e9f57b98b4a6a5c3c9c27aa0901490df
#
_entry.id   e9f57b98b4a6a5c3c9c27aa0901490df
#
_cell.length_a   1.000
_cell.length_b   1.000
_cell.length_c   1.000
_cell.angle_alpha   90.00
_cell.angle_beta   90.00
_cell.angle_gamma   90.00
#
_symmetry.space_group_name_H-M   'P 1'
#
loop_
_entity.id
_entity.type
_entity.pdbx_description
1 polymer ?
#
loop_
_entity_poly.entity_id
_entity_poly.type
_entity_poly.pdbx_seq_one_letter_code
_entity_poly.pdbx_strand_id
1 'polypeptide(L)'
;MTGSGSESGSAPGLDAGVIAALTELGFSQYEARTYAGLIGREPMTGYAIAKDTLVPQPKVYETLGRLVERGAVQQVSGSPAKFVAIPPARVLSELERTFRQRLATVELEVSRMRREGADEHELRLYKETSSWITIVNTANDLISGASDRIYVSGHGTYLEALGDEISAADRRGVRIDILCFGEPPFNLHNGAVIRHSSTDGIIYRHHQSRHLAVTCDTAAALWALAPEGDKWEAVWSADDPLLTALVKGFVRHDIFTQRMFRDFSAEMIVRYGSGLEGLFDRHLADPESAPQDAGEPEAPRRSRRRRA
;
A
#
# COMPACT_ATOMS: atom_id res chain seq x y z
N MET A 1 18.47 -33.55 53.60
CA MET A 1 19.57 -32.83 52.92
C MET A 1 18.95 -32.02 51.85
N THR A 2 18.62 -30.93 52.15
CA THR A 2 18.33 -29.59 51.76
C THR A 2 19.16 -29.14 50.56
N GLY A 3 18.52 -28.92 49.42
CA GLY A 3 19.07 -28.22 48.26
C GLY A 3 18.31 -26.92 48.09
N SER A 4 18.91 -25.82 48.52
CA SER A 4 18.44 -24.46 48.38
C SER A 4 18.53 -24.04 46.92
N GLY A 5 17.40 -23.88 46.25
CA GLY A 5 17.30 -23.12 45.03
C GLY A 5 17.38 -21.62 45.34
N SER A 6 18.44 -20.98 44.95
CA SER A 6 18.59 -19.53 44.97
C SER A 6 17.66 -18.93 43.92
N GLU A 7 16.51 -18.43 44.35
CA GLU A 7 15.74 -17.47 43.58
C GLU A 7 16.57 -16.18 43.46
N SER A 8 17.17 -15.97 42.30
CA SER A 8 17.71 -14.68 41.91
C SER A 8 16.53 -13.73 41.76
N GLY A 9 16.22 -12.97 42.81
CA GLY A 9 15.29 -11.86 42.80
C GLY A 9 15.76 -10.80 41.81
N SER A 10 15.35 -10.96 40.57
CA SER A 10 15.37 -9.88 39.58
C SER A 10 14.42 -8.81 40.12
N ALA A 11 14.92 -7.62 40.40
CA ALA A 11 14.10 -6.46 40.70
C ALA A 11 13.01 -6.36 39.62
N PRO A 12 11.74 -5.97 39.91
CA PRO A 12 10.67 -5.87 38.94
C PRO A 12 11.13 -4.92 37.83
N GLY A 13 11.53 -5.52 36.71
CA GLY A 13 12.52 -4.98 35.82
C GLY A 13 11.95 -3.92 34.94
N LEU A 14 12.75 -2.98 34.70
CA LEU A 14 12.69 -2.13 33.50
C LEU A 14 12.65 -3.06 32.30
N ASP A 15 11.46 -3.27 31.73
CA ASP A 15 11.30 -4.08 30.53
C ASP A 15 12.02 -3.36 29.36
N ALA A 16 13.06 -4.00 28.82
CA ALA A 16 13.86 -3.45 27.74
C ALA A 16 13.01 -3.19 26.47
N GLY A 17 11.98 -4.02 26.24
CA GLY A 17 11.04 -3.83 25.13
C GLY A 17 10.20 -2.55 25.29
N VAL A 18 9.70 -2.30 26.51
CA VAL A 18 8.96 -1.07 26.84
C VAL A 18 9.84 0.16 26.68
N ILE A 19 11.11 0.11 27.13
CA ILE A 19 12.05 1.22 26.99
C ILE A 19 12.33 1.49 25.51
N ALA A 20 12.57 0.47 24.70
CA ALA A 20 12.81 0.60 23.27
C ALA A 20 11.60 1.24 22.57
N ALA A 21 10.39 0.73 22.81
CA ALA A 21 9.15 1.26 22.23
C ALA A 21 8.90 2.73 22.61
N LEU A 22 9.11 3.10 23.88
CA LEU A 22 9.00 4.50 24.32
C LEU A 22 10.04 5.39 23.63
N THR A 23 11.26 4.87 23.40
CA THR A 23 12.31 5.62 22.69
C THR A 23 11.92 5.88 21.24
N GLU A 24 11.33 4.91 20.53
CA GLU A 24 10.78 5.09 19.19
C GLU A 24 9.65 6.13 19.15
N LEU A 25 8.88 6.26 20.23
CA LEU A 25 7.87 7.32 20.41
C LEU A 25 8.46 8.69 20.79
N GLY A 26 9.80 8.83 20.76
CA GLY A 26 10.51 10.09 20.99
C GLY A 26 10.78 10.43 22.45
N PHE A 27 10.74 9.46 23.38
CA PHE A 27 11.30 9.63 24.71
C PHE A 27 12.83 9.46 24.65
N SER A 28 13.55 10.27 25.38
CA SER A 28 14.98 9.98 25.59
C SER A 28 15.14 8.70 26.42
N GLN A 29 16.33 8.10 26.37
CA GLN A 29 16.60 6.87 27.17
C GLN A 29 16.32 7.04 28.66
N TYR A 30 16.67 8.21 29.24
CA TYR A 30 16.41 8.49 30.62
C TYR A 30 14.92 8.71 30.91
N GLU A 31 14.20 9.39 30.00
CA GLU A 31 12.73 9.54 30.11
C GLU A 31 12.02 8.20 30.04
N ALA A 32 12.38 7.35 29.09
CA ALA A 32 11.79 6.02 28.92
C ALA A 32 12.01 5.15 30.15
N ARG A 33 13.24 5.11 30.70
CA ARG A 33 13.56 4.36 31.90
C ARG A 33 12.83 4.91 33.12
N THR A 34 12.80 6.23 33.31
CA THR A 34 12.14 6.87 34.46
C THR A 34 10.64 6.61 34.42
N TYR A 35 10.01 6.78 33.27
CA TYR A 35 8.58 6.54 33.12
C TYR A 35 8.22 5.06 33.29
N ALA A 36 8.94 4.14 32.63
CA ALA A 36 8.74 2.69 32.80
C ALA A 36 8.90 2.26 34.25
N GLY A 37 9.88 2.81 34.98
CA GLY A 37 10.10 2.53 36.40
C GLY A 37 9.03 3.06 37.35
N LEU A 38 8.21 4.00 36.91
CA LEU A 38 7.10 4.56 37.68
C LEU A 38 5.74 3.92 37.38
N ILE A 39 5.58 3.23 36.26
CA ILE A 39 4.30 2.61 35.87
C ILE A 39 3.83 1.61 36.94
N GLY A 40 2.60 1.78 37.44
CA GLY A 40 1.97 0.88 38.40
C GLY A 40 2.53 0.97 39.82
N ARG A 41 3.32 1.99 40.12
CA ARG A 41 3.89 2.18 41.46
C ARG A 41 3.28 3.34 42.21
N GLU A 42 3.37 3.29 43.53
CA GLU A 42 3.03 4.38 44.42
C GLU A 42 3.96 5.59 44.18
N PRO A 43 3.53 6.82 44.58
CA PRO A 43 4.34 8.02 44.39
C PRO A 43 5.72 7.92 45.07
N MET A 44 6.79 8.07 44.23
CA MET A 44 8.19 7.91 44.64
C MET A 44 8.93 9.24 44.66
N THR A 45 9.93 9.37 45.54
CA THR A 45 10.85 10.52 45.51
C THR A 45 11.86 10.39 44.38
N GLY A 46 12.39 11.53 43.91
CA GLY A 46 13.43 11.52 42.86
C GLY A 46 14.65 10.66 43.22
N TYR A 47 15.01 10.61 44.49
CA TYR A 47 16.11 9.73 44.96
C TYR A 47 15.79 8.24 44.76
N ALA A 48 14.59 7.81 45.16
CA ALA A 48 14.17 6.42 45.00
C ALA A 48 14.08 6.05 43.50
N ILE A 49 13.55 6.96 42.68
CA ILE A 49 13.47 6.78 41.23
C ILE A 49 14.87 6.62 40.60
N ALA A 50 15.84 7.48 40.97
CA ALA A 50 17.20 7.39 40.46
C ALA A 50 17.83 6.01 40.76
N LYS A 51 17.63 5.51 41.97
CA LYS A 51 18.14 4.21 42.40
C LYS A 51 17.51 3.05 41.61
N ASP A 52 16.18 3.07 41.43
CA ASP A 52 15.44 1.97 40.81
C ASP A 52 15.57 1.95 39.29
N THR A 53 15.72 3.12 38.65
CA THR A 53 15.78 3.25 37.18
C THR A 53 17.19 3.33 36.63
N LEU A 54 18.19 3.35 37.49
CA LEU A 54 19.61 3.53 37.15
C LEU A 54 19.87 4.83 36.35
N VAL A 55 19.02 5.83 36.51
CA VAL A 55 19.24 7.18 35.99
C VAL A 55 20.14 7.93 36.96
N PRO A 56 21.24 8.56 36.52
CA PRO A 56 22.11 9.30 37.40
C PRO A 56 21.36 10.36 38.22
N GLN A 57 21.63 10.42 39.53
CA GLN A 57 20.93 11.32 40.45
C GLN A 57 20.94 12.81 39.98
N PRO A 58 22.01 13.35 39.41
CA PRO A 58 21.99 14.72 38.87
C PRO A 58 21.02 14.91 37.69
N LYS A 59 20.69 13.82 36.95
CA LYS A 59 19.82 13.86 35.79
C LYS A 59 18.35 13.56 36.08
N VAL A 60 18.05 12.91 37.22
CA VAL A 60 16.68 12.44 37.48
C VAL A 60 15.68 13.59 37.58
N TYR A 61 16.04 14.71 38.22
CA TYR A 61 15.10 15.84 38.38
C TYR A 61 14.86 16.59 37.07
N GLU A 62 15.90 16.72 36.23
CA GLU A 62 15.76 17.27 34.88
C GLU A 62 14.83 16.37 34.04
N THR A 63 15.03 15.05 34.12
CA THR A 63 14.22 14.05 33.41
C THR A 63 12.76 14.08 33.89
N LEU A 64 12.54 14.16 35.20
CA LEU A 64 11.19 14.25 35.80
C LEU A 64 10.48 15.55 35.36
N GLY A 65 11.21 16.67 35.33
CA GLY A 65 10.65 17.96 34.81
C GLY A 65 10.15 17.81 33.39
N ARG A 66 10.93 17.22 32.48
CA ARG A 66 10.54 16.97 31.10
C ARG A 66 9.36 16.01 30.98
N LEU A 67 9.29 14.97 31.81
CA LEU A 67 8.16 14.04 31.85
C LEU A 67 6.89 14.69 32.37
N VAL A 68 6.98 15.64 33.32
CA VAL A 68 5.84 16.46 33.78
C VAL A 68 5.35 17.39 32.64
N GLU A 69 6.25 18.10 31.95
CA GLU A 69 5.92 18.93 30.79
C GLU A 69 5.29 18.12 29.65
N ARG A 70 5.75 16.90 29.45
CA ARG A 70 5.17 15.95 28.46
C ARG A 70 3.82 15.36 28.91
N GLY A 71 3.42 15.52 30.17
CA GLY A 71 2.20 14.94 30.71
C GLY A 71 2.29 13.42 30.97
N ALA A 72 3.51 12.87 31.08
CA ALA A 72 3.73 11.46 31.35
C ALA A 72 3.88 11.16 32.85
N VAL A 73 4.27 12.15 33.64
CA VAL A 73 4.46 12.06 35.11
C VAL A 73 3.76 13.23 35.78
N GLN A 74 3.22 13.02 36.93
CA GLN A 74 2.65 14.05 37.78
C GLN A 74 3.44 14.18 39.08
N GLN A 75 3.74 15.42 39.49
CA GLN A 75 4.28 15.71 40.80
C GLN A 75 3.17 15.74 41.83
N VAL A 76 3.33 15.02 42.94
CA VAL A 76 2.41 14.98 44.05
C VAL A 76 2.98 15.88 45.16
N SER A 77 2.11 16.65 45.79
CA SER A 77 2.49 17.54 46.91
C SER A 77 3.11 16.74 48.05
N GLY A 78 4.20 17.28 48.62
CA GLY A 78 4.90 16.69 49.76
C GLY A 78 6.29 17.25 49.94
N SER A 79 6.90 17.02 51.11
CA SER A 79 8.30 17.34 51.37
C SER A 79 8.98 16.05 51.90
N PRO A 80 9.85 15.41 51.10
CA PRO A 80 10.26 15.75 49.74
C PRO A 80 9.18 15.50 48.69
N ALA A 81 9.31 16.19 47.53
CA ALA A 81 8.41 16.01 46.37
C ALA A 81 8.40 14.57 45.87
N LYS A 82 7.21 14.05 45.58
CA LYS A 82 7.01 12.71 45.00
C LYS A 82 6.45 12.79 43.60
N PHE A 83 6.67 11.76 42.81
CA PHE A 83 6.27 11.67 41.42
C PHE A 83 5.55 10.35 41.16
N VAL A 84 4.53 10.38 40.32
CA VAL A 84 3.74 9.21 39.90
C VAL A 84 3.55 9.22 38.39
N ALA A 85 3.57 8.04 37.78
CA ALA A 85 3.29 7.92 36.35
C ALA A 85 1.81 8.22 36.05
N ILE A 86 1.55 8.97 35.00
CA ILE A 86 0.23 9.03 34.37
C ILE A 86 -0.02 7.69 33.67
N PRO A 87 -1.22 7.11 33.74
CA PRO A 87 -1.51 5.82 33.13
C PRO A 87 -1.11 5.77 31.64
N PRO A 88 -0.43 4.68 31.19
CA PRO A 88 0.07 4.57 29.81
C PRO A 88 -0.97 4.83 28.73
N ALA A 89 -2.19 4.33 28.89
CA ALA A 89 -3.28 4.56 27.94
C ALA A 89 -3.55 6.06 27.71
N ARG A 90 -3.47 6.88 28.77
CA ARG A 90 -3.68 8.34 28.65
C ARG A 90 -2.50 9.02 27.97
N VAL A 91 -1.27 8.62 28.31
CA VAL A 91 -0.05 9.16 27.68
C VAL A 91 -0.02 8.85 26.19
N LEU A 92 -0.33 7.61 25.81
CA LEU A 92 -0.37 7.18 24.40
C LEU A 92 -1.46 7.92 23.61
N SER A 93 -2.66 8.06 24.17
CA SER A 93 -3.75 8.82 23.51
C SER A 93 -3.38 10.29 23.31
N GLU A 94 -2.67 10.91 24.25
CA GLU A 94 -2.23 12.29 24.12
C GLU A 94 -1.12 12.46 23.09
N LEU A 95 -0.20 11.50 22.99
CA LEU A 95 0.83 11.46 21.96
C LEU A 95 0.19 11.31 20.57
N GLU A 96 -0.75 10.39 20.40
CA GLU A 96 -1.47 10.18 19.15
C GLU A 96 -2.22 11.45 18.72
N ARG A 97 -2.95 12.10 19.65
CA ARG A 97 -3.66 13.35 19.38
C ARG A 97 -2.71 14.46 18.94
N THR A 98 -1.60 14.62 19.64
CA THR A 98 -0.60 15.64 19.34
C THR A 98 0.07 15.38 17.99
N PHE A 99 0.38 14.14 17.67
CA PHE A 99 0.96 13.76 16.39
C PHE A 99 0.00 14.02 15.23
N ARG A 100 -1.27 13.64 15.36
CA ARG A 100 -2.30 13.93 14.35
C ARG A 100 -2.47 15.45 14.10
N GLN A 101 -2.44 16.25 15.16
CA GLN A 101 -2.52 17.72 15.01
C GLN A 101 -1.31 18.28 14.26
N ARG A 102 -0.10 17.77 14.54
CA ARG A 102 1.13 18.18 13.81
C ARG A 102 1.06 17.81 12.35
N LEU A 103 0.61 16.58 12.03
CA LEU A 103 0.41 16.15 10.64
C LEU A 103 -0.58 17.07 9.93
N ALA A 104 -1.75 17.31 10.48
CA ALA A 104 -2.74 18.21 9.88
C ALA A 104 -2.20 19.63 9.64
N THR A 105 -1.35 20.14 10.55
CA THR A 105 -0.70 21.44 10.36
C THR A 105 0.29 21.41 9.19
N VAL A 106 1.11 20.38 9.10
CA VAL A 106 2.09 20.21 8.00
C VAL A 106 1.34 20.07 6.67
N GLU A 107 0.30 19.26 6.62
CA GLU A 107 -0.54 19.08 5.42
C GLU A 107 -1.14 20.41 4.94
N LEU A 108 -1.64 21.23 5.87
CA LEU A 108 -2.19 22.55 5.55
C LEU A 108 -1.11 23.48 4.99
N GLU A 109 0.05 23.57 5.63
CA GLU A 109 1.14 24.45 5.20
C GLU A 109 1.74 23.99 3.86
N VAL A 110 1.97 22.68 3.66
CA VAL A 110 2.42 22.13 2.38
C VAL A 110 1.39 22.40 1.28
N SER A 111 0.09 22.29 1.60
CA SER A 111 -0.98 22.59 0.64
C SER A 111 -1.03 24.08 0.27
N ARG A 112 -0.67 24.99 1.18
CA ARG A 112 -0.53 26.42 0.88
C ARG A 112 0.68 26.68 -0.02
N MET A 113 1.86 26.12 0.28
CA MET A 113 3.05 26.24 -0.54
C MET A 113 2.80 25.75 -1.98
N ARG A 114 2.06 24.65 -2.12
CA ARG A 114 1.67 24.09 -3.44
C ARG A 114 0.74 25.04 -4.22
N ARG A 115 -0.16 25.78 -3.56
CA ARG A 115 -1.05 26.75 -4.22
C ARG A 115 -0.35 28.05 -4.62
N GLU A 116 0.61 28.49 -3.83
CA GLU A 116 1.37 29.74 -4.10
C GLU A 116 2.44 29.56 -5.20
N GLY A 117 2.89 28.31 -5.46
CA GLY A 117 3.87 27.97 -6.50
C GLY A 117 3.30 27.37 -7.77
N ALA A 118 1.98 27.20 -7.87
CA ALA A 118 1.37 26.58 -9.02
C ALA A 118 0.92 27.63 -10.04
N ASP A 119 1.69 27.81 -11.11
CA ASP A 119 1.13 28.24 -12.38
C ASP A 119 0.05 27.25 -12.80
N GLU A 120 -1.16 27.74 -13.15
CA GLU A 120 -2.40 26.98 -13.37
C GLU A 120 -2.31 25.88 -14.46
N HIS A 121 -1.14 25.63 -15.03
CA HIS A 121 -0.96 24.76 -16.21
C HIS A 121 0.22 23.78 -16.09
N GLU A 122 0.85 23.64 -14.93
CA GLU A 122 1.92 22.67 -14.79
C GLU A 122 1.36 21.25 -14.63
N LEU A 123 1.62 20.44 -15.66
CA LEU A 123 1.28 19.02 -15.70
C LEU A 123 1.89 18.31 -14.48
N ARG A 124 1.09 17.99 -13.49
CA ARG A 124 1.54 17.32 -12.25
C ARG A 124 1.69 15.82 -12.46
N LEU A 125 2.55 15.46 -13.40
CA LEU A 125 2.85 14.11 -13.75
C LEU A 125 4.13 13.68 -13.05
N TYR A 126 4.02 12.68 -12.18
CA TYR A 126 5.18 12.10 -11.50
C TYR A 126 5.63 10.87 -12.26
N LYS A 127 6.88 10.89 -12.74
CA LYS A 127 7.56 9.70 -13.27
C LYS A 127 8.59 9.24 -12.25
N GLU A 128 8.51 7.99 -11.85
CA GLU A 128 9.45 7.42 -10.89
C GLU A 128 9.86 6.00 -11.29
N THR A 129 11.07 5.63 -10.87
CA THR A 129 11.53 4.25 -10.85
C THR A 129 11.61 3.83 -9.39
N SER A 130 10.78 2.88 -8.99
CA SER A 130 10.53 2.60 -7.58
C SER A 130 10.51 1.11 -7.28
N SER A 131 10.51 0.80 -6.00
CA SER A 131 10.22 -0.54 -5.51
C SER A 131 8.72 -0.85 -5.62
N TRP A 132 8.36 -2.14 -5.66
CA TRP A 132 6.96 -2.57 -5.64
C TRP A 132 6.17 -1.98 -4.46
N ILE A 133 6.78 -1.90 -3.27
CA ILE A 133 6.11 -1.36 -2.08
C ILE A 133 5.73 0.12 -2.24
N THR A 134 6.56 0.91 -2.91
CA THR A 134 6.26 2.32 -3.20
C THR A 134 5.07 2.43 -4.16
N ILE A 135 5.04 1.59 -5.21
CA ILE A 135 3.93 1.54 -6.17
C ILE A 135 2.61 1.18 -5.47
N VAL A 136 2.64 0.16 -4.58
CA VAL A 136 1.47 -0.25 -3.79
C VAL A 136 0.98 0.88 -2.90
N ASN A 137 1.88 1.57 -2.19
CA ASN A 137 1.51 2.68 -1.31
C ASN A 137 0.85 3.82 -2.12
N THR A 138 1.45 4.21 -3.25
CA THR A 138 0.87 5.23 -4.14
C THR A 138 -0.52 4.81 -4.65
N ALA A 139 -0.67 3.55 -5.09
CA ALA A 139 -1.96 3.04 -5.54
C ALA A 139 -3.02 3.04 -4.42
N ASN A 140 -2.65 2.63 -3.22
CA ASN A 140 -3.52 2.61 -2.04
C ASN A 140 -3.94 4.03 -1.64
N ASP A 141 -3.03 5.00 -1.68
CA ASP A 141 -3.35 6.42 -1.41
C ASP A 141 -4.39 6.96 -2.41
N LEU A 142 -4.23 6.66 -3.71
CA LEU A 142 -5.21 7.04 -4.73
C LEU A 142 -6.58 6.37 -4.51
N ILE A 143 -6.60 5.07 -4.20
CA ILE A 143 -7.83 4.30 -3.93
C ILE A 143 -8.54 4.81 -2.68
N SER A 144 -7.80 5.13 -1.62
CA SER A 144 -8.37 5.65 -0.37
C SER A 144 -9.08 6.98 -0.56
N GLY A 145 -8.58 7.84 -1.46
CA GLY A 145 -9.17 9.13 -1.81
C GLY A 145 -10.38 9.05 -2.76
N ALA A 146 -10.65 7.90 -3.35
CA ALA A 146 -11.74 7.75 -4.32
C ALA A 146 -13.13 7.83 -3.68
N SER A 147 -14.06 8.51 -4.37
CA SER A 147 -15.43 8.77 -3.90
C SER A 147 -16.54 8.28 -4.84
N ASP A 148 -16.27 8.11 -6.14
CA ASP A 148 -17.27 7.75 -7.15
C ASP A 148 -16.91 6.43 -7.84
N ARG A 149 -15.75 6.37 -8.49
CA ARG A 149 -15.41 5.22 -9.34
C ARG A 149 -13.93 4.89 -9.39
N ILE A 150 -13.64 3.60 -9.36
CA ILE A 150 -12.30 3.04 -9.52
C ILE A 150 -12.27 2.07 -10.70
N TYR A 151 -11.23 2.15 -11.55
CA TYR A 151 -10.86 1.11 -12.50
C TYR A 151 -9.47 0.61 -12.16
N VAL A 152 -9.29 -0.70 -12.13
CA VAL A 152 -8.00 -1.35 -11.88
C VAL A 152 -7.73 -2.39 -12.94
N SER A 153 -6.47 -2.51 -13.38
CA SER A 153 -6.01 -3.61 -14.21
C SER A 153 -4.66 -4.12 -13.71
N GLY A 154 -4.53 -5.43 -13.57
CA GLY A 154 -3.28 -6.06 -13.13
C GLY A 154 -3.41 -7.56 -12.93
N HIS A 155 -2.29 -8.21 -12.63
CA HIS A 155 -2.30 -9.64 -12.29
C HIS A 155 -2.81 -9.85 -10.84
N GLY A 156 -3.50 -10.97 -10.59
CA GLY A 156 -4.09 -11.28 -9.28
C GLY A 156 -3.11 -11.12 -8.10
N THR A 157 -1.87 -11.58 -8.27
CA THR A 157 -0.81 -11.44 -7.25
C THR A 157 -0.44 -9.99 -6.91
N TYR A 158 -0.62 -9.04 -7.85
CA TYR A 158 -0.41 -7.62 -7.58
C TYR A 158 -1.64 -6.98 -6.97
N LEU A 159 -2.83 -7.46 -7.36
CA LEU A 159 -4.10 -6.97 -6.83
C LEU A 159 -4.30 -7.35 -5.36
N GLU A 160 -3.74 -8.46 -4.89
CA GLU A 160 -3.76 -8.86 -3.47
C GLU A 160 -3.24 -7.75 -2.55
N ALA A 161 -2.19 -7.04 -2.96
CA ALA A 161 -1.60 -5.97 -2.17
C ALA A 161 -2.49 -4.71 -2.06
N LEU A 162 -3.54 -4.60 -2.89
CA LEU A 162 -4.52 -3.53 -2.87
C LEU A 162 -5.84 -3.95 -2.18
N GLY A 163 -5.93 -5.20 -1.70
CA GLY A 163 -7.18 -5.81 -1.25
C GLY A 163 -7.88 -5.06 -0.12
N ASP A 164 -7.12 -4.57 0.86
CA ASP A 164 -7.67 -3.87 2.02
C ASP A 164 -8.30 -2.54 1.61
N GLU A 165 -7.61 -1.73 0.78
CA GLU A 165 -8.11 -0.44 0.31
C GLU A 165 -9.25 -0.59 -0.70
N ILE A 166 -9.18 -1.57 -1.59
CA ILE A 166 -10.28 -1.91 -2.51
C ILE A 166 -11.53 -2.33 -1.71
N SER A 167 -11.37 -3.18 -0.69
CA SER A 167 -12.47 -3.60 0.18
C SER A 167 -13.03 -2.44 0.99
N ALA A 168 -12.18 -1.51 1.44
CA ALA A 168 -12.61 -0.31 2.14
C ALA A 168 -13.39 0.63 1.20
N ALA A 169 -12.94 0.81 -0.04
CA ALA A 169 -13.64 1.59 -1.07
C ALA A 169 -15.00 0.97 -1.45
N ASP A 170 -15.06 -0.36 -1.61
CA ASP A 170 -16.30 -1.10 -1.88
C ASP A 170 -17.33 -0.90 -0.75
N ARG A 171 -16.89 -0.97 0.52
CA ARG A 171 -17.75 -0.65 1.69
C ARG A 171 -18.22 0.80 1.75
N ARG A 172 -17.44 1.75 1.22
CA ARG A 172 -17.87 3.16 1.09
C ARG A 172 -18.90 3.37 -0.03
N GLY A 173 -19.19 2.34 -0.83
CA GLY A 173 -20.11 2.41 -1.95
C GLY A 173 -19.48 2.92 -3.25
N VAL A 174 -18.15 3.02 -3.32
CA VAL A 174 -17.43 3.38 -4.56
C VAL A 174 -17.63 2.26 -5.58
N ARG A 175 -17.95 2.62 -6.82
CA ARG A 175 -18.11 1.64 -7.89
C ARG A 175 -16.75 1.22 -8.45
N ILE A 176 -16.48 -0.10 -8.44
CA ILE A 176 -15.16 -0.64 -8.78
C ILE A 176 -15.27 -1.64 -9.93
N ASP A 177 -14.56 -1.41 -11.02
CA ASP A 177 -14.43 -2.35 -12.12
C ASP A 177 -12.96 -2.79 -12.23
N ILE A 178 -12.70 -4.09 -12.10
CA ILE A 178 -11.34 -4.67 -12.11
C ILE A 178 -11.18 -5.60 -13.31
N LEU A 179 -10.11 -5.40 -14.07
CA LEU A 179 -9.63 -6.35 -15.06
C LEU A 179 -8.48 -7.15 -14.44
N CYS A 180 -8.72 -8.43 -14.16
CA CYS A 180 -7.76 -9.30 -13.49
C CYS A 180 -7.14 -10.30 -14.46
N PHE A 181 -5.81 -10.31 -14.53
CA PHE A 181 -5.04 -11.38 -15.15
C PHE A 181 -4.71 -12.43 -14.10
N GLY A 182 -4.96 -13.70 -14.39
CA GLY A 182 -4.88 -14.78 -13.41
C GLY A 182 -6.17 -14.93 -12.59
N GLU A 183 -6.04 -15.49 -11.40
CA GLU A 183 -7.17 -15.67 -10.49
C GLU A 183 -7.45 -14.41 -9.70
N PRO A 184 -8.72 -13.96 -9.65
CA PRO A 184 -9.10 -12.80 -8.85
C PRO A 184 -8.92 -13.08 -7.35
N PRO A 185 -8.23 -12.22 -6.58
CA PRO A 185 -7.97 -12.45 -5.17
C PRO A 185 -9.17 -12.11 -4.26
N PHE A 186 -10.21 -11.43 -4.77
CA PHE A 186 -11.38 -11.00 -4.01
C PHE A 186 -12.62 -10.80 -4.88
N ASN A 187 -13.78 -10.66 -4.23
CA ASN A 187 -15.06 -10.32 -4.84
C ASN A 187 -15.51 -8.90 -4.42
N LEU A 188 -16.31 -8.25 -5.25
CA LEU A 188 -16.86 -6.92 -5.01
C LEU A 188 -18.38 -6.98 -4.83
N HIS A 189 -18.91 -6.10 -3.98
CA HIS A 189 -20.35 -5.88 -3.82
C HIS A 189 -20.85 -4.80 -4.77
N ASN A 190 -20.04 -3.76 -5.01
CA ASN A 190 -20.41 -2.60 -5.81
C ASN A 190 -19.51 -2.45 -7.04
N GLY A 191 -19.54 -3.43 -7.93
CA GLY A 191 -18.74 -3.43 -9.14
C GLY A 191 -18.59 -4.80 -9.77
N ALA A 192 -17.55 -4.98 -10.55
CA ALA A 192 -17.26 -6.24 -11.23
C ALA A 192 -15.78 -6.55 -11.28
N VAL A 193 -15.42 -7.82 -11.08
CA VAL A 193 -14.11 -8.35 -11.41
C VAL A 193 -14.24 -9.16 -12.71
N ILE A 194 -13.56 -8.70 -13.75
CA ILE A 194 -13.54 -9.33 -15.07
C ILE A 194 -12.20 -10.06 -15.21
N ARG A 195 -12.26 -11.40 -15.31
CA ARG A 195 -11.07 -12.18 -15.58
C ARG A 195 -10.70 -12.07 -17.06
N HIS A 196 -9.43 -11.74 -17.33
CA HIS A 196 -8.93 -11.65 -18.71
C HIS A 196 -8.80 -13.05 -19.31
N SER A 197 -9.29 -13.27 -20.53
CA SER A 197 -9.32 -14.60 -21.18
C SER A 197 -7.94 -15.15 -21.54
N SER A 198 -6.94 -14.28 -21.75
CA SER A 198 -5.56 -14.67 -22.04
C SER A 198 -4.69 -14.75 -20.77
N THR A 199 -5.25 -15.20 -19.67
CA THR A 199 -4.66 -15.14 -18.33
C THR A 199 -3.24 -15.69 -18.21
N ASP A 200 -2.84 -16.65 -19.04
CA ASP A 200 -1.61 -17.39 -18.83
C ASP A 200 -0.49 -17.01 -19.81
N GLY A 201 -0.45 -15.77 -20.27
CA GLY A 201 0.79 -15.31 -20.76
C GLY A 201 0.93 -14.81 -22.19
N ILE A 202 -0.13 -14.74 -23.02
CA ILE A 202 0.07 -14.18 -24.38
C ILE A 202 0.39 -12.70 -24.29
N ILE A 203 -0.38 -11.92 -23.53
CA ILE A 203 -0.13 -10.48 -23.36
C ILE A 203 1.20 -10.23 -22.66
N TYR A 204 1.50 -10.94 -21.57
CA TYR A 204 2.75 -10.77 -20.84
C TYR A 204 3.96 -11.24 -21.64
N ARG A 205 3.82 -12.25 -22.51
CA ARG A 205 4.89 -12.67 -23.42
C ARG A 205 5.17 -11.65 -24.52
N HIS A 206 4.13 -11.03 -25.08
CA HIS A 206 4.30 -10.02 -26.13
C HIS A 206 4.85 -8.70 -25.61
N HIS A 207 4.40 -8.26 -24.45
CA HIS A 207 4.85 -7.00 -23.86
C HIS A 207 6.07 -7.15 -22.96
N GLN A 208 6.47 -8.39 -22.64
CA GLN A 208 7.59 -8.72 -21.73
C GLN A 208 7.58 -7.91 -20.42
N SER A 209 6.41 -7.41 -20.03
CA SER A 209 6.26 -6.55 -18.88
C SER A 209 5.04 -6.90 -18.05
N ARG A 210 5.16 -6.69 -16.76
CA ARG A 210 4.07 -6.78 -15.79
C ARG A 210 3.53 -5.38 -15.56
N HIS A 211 2.22 -5.21 -15.38
CA HIS A 211 1.63 -3.89 -15.19
C HIS A 211 0.68 -3.84 -13.99
N LEU A 212 0.52 -2.64 -13.45
CA LEU A 212 -0.57 -2.25 -12.57
C LEU A 212 -1.10 -0.90 -13.05
N ALA A 213 -2.40 -0.85 -13.37
CA ALA A 213 -3.09 0.37 -13.74
C ALA A 213 -4.22 0.64 -12.73
N VAL A 214 -4.29 1.86 -12.23
CA VAL A 214 -5.35 2.32 -11.30
C VAL A 214 -5.84 3.67 -11.77
N THR A 215 -7.16 3.87 -11.81
CA THR A 215 -7.75 5.20 -11.95
C THR A 215 -8.83 5.41 -10.91
N CYS A 216 -8.86 6.60 -10.33
CA CYS A 216 -9.82 6.99 -9.31
C CYS A 216 -10.53 8.27 -9.74
N ASP A 217 -11.84 8.21 -9.79
CA ASP A 217 -12.73 9.30 -10.17
C ASP A 217 -12.40 9.92 -11.54
N THR A 218 -12.11 11.23 -11.61
CA THR A 218 -11.92 11.96 -12.86
C THR A 218 -10.49 12.43 -13.11
N ALA A 219 -9.63 12.43 -12.09
CA ALA A 219 -8.34 13.10 -12.18
C ALA A 219 -7.16 12.33 -11.56
N ALA A 220 -7.40 11.23 -10.85
CA ALA A 220 -6.33 10.46 -10.24
C ALA A 220 -6.05 9.17 -11.03
N ALA A 221 -4.78 8.93 -11.35
CA ALA A 221 -4.37 7.73 -12.07
C ALA A 221 -2.93 7.33 -11.76
N LEU A 222 -2.67 6.02 -11.88
CA LEU A 222 -1.35 5.41 -11.84
C LEU A 222 -1.26 4.39 -12.98
N TRP A 223 -0.14 4.41 -13.70
CA TRP A 223 0.28 3.38 -14.62
C TRP A 223 1.68 2.92 -14.28
N ALA A 224 1.85 1.68 -13.89
CA ALA A 224 3.13 1.11 -13.52
C ALA A 224 3.45 -0.13 -14.36
N LEU A 225 4.70 -0.27 -14.73
CA LEU A 225 5.24 -1.39 -15.50
C LEU A 225 6.52 -1.93 -14.86
N ALA A 226 6.71 -3.24 -14.93
CA ALA A 226 7.98 -3.90 -14.61
C ALA A 226 8.44 -4.70 -15.84
N PRO A 227 9.25 -4.10 -16.72
CA PRO A 227 9.73 -4.76 -17.95
C PRO A 227 10.52 -6.03 -17.60
N GLU A 228 11.50 -5.93 -16.70
CA GLU A 228 12.32 -7.05 -16.23
C GLU A 228 12.72 -6.86 -14.75
N GLY A 229 12.75 -7.95 -13.99
CA GLY A 229 13.18 -7.96 -12.59
C GLY A 229 12.20 -7.27 -11.64
N ASP A 230 12.73 -6.71 -10.54
CA ASP A 230 11.91 -6.12 -9.45
C ASP A 230 11.84 -4.58 -9.50
N LYS A 231 12.37 -3.97 -10.56
CA LYS A 231 12.28 -2.52 -10.76
C LYS A 231 11.00 -2.18 -11.47
N TRP A 232 10.21 -1.31 -10.87
CA TRP A 232 8.99 -0.78 -11.43
C TRP A 232 9.22 0.65 -11.94
N GLU A 233 8.70 0.93 -13.11
CA GLU A 233 8.57 2.30 -13.62
C GLU A 233 7.10 2.69 -13.56
N ALA A 234 6.82 3.85 -12.99
CA ALA A 234 5.47 4.35 -12.84
C ALA A 234 5.33 5.79 -13.31
N VAL A 235 4.15 6.08 -13.82
CA VAL A 235 3.64 7.42 -14.05
C VAL A 235 2.33 7.56 -13.29
N TRP A 236 2.21 8.59 -12.47
CA TRP A 236 1.00 8.81 -11.70
C TRP A 236 0.70 10.30 -11.46
N SER A 237 -0.55 10.59 -11.18
CA SER A 237 -1.02 11.90 -10.73
C SER A 237 -2.28 11.75 -9.88
N ALA A 238 -2.47 12.65 -8.93
CA ALA A 238 -3.68 12.74 -8.13
C ALA A 238 -4.70 13.75 -8.69
N ASP A 239 -4.32 14.58 -9.69
CA ASP A 239 -5.15 15.65 -10.22
C ASP A 239 -4.94 15.94 -11.73
N ASP A 240 -4.55 14.91 -12.52
CA ASP A 240 -4.39 15.02 -13.97
C ASP A 240 -5.50 14.28 -14.73
N PRO A 241 -6.47 15.01 -15.33
CA PRO A 241 -7.54 14.42 -16.10
C PRO A 241 -7.06 13.73 -17.39
N LEU A 242 -5.95 14.19 -18.00
CA LEU A 242 -5.43 13.60 -19.24
C LEU A 242 -4.86 12.22 -18.98
N LEU A 243 -3.98 12.06 -17.99
CA LEU A 243 -3.46 10.76 -17.60
C LEU A 243 -4.60 9.81 -17.22
N THR A 244 -5.55 10.31 -16.43
CA THR A 244 -6.72 9.52 -16.01
C THR A 244 -7.55 9.07 -17.21
N ALA A 245 -7.78 9.93 -18.19
CA ALA A 245 -8.51 9.57 -19.42
C ALA A 245 -7.78 8.49 -20.22
N LEU A 246 -6.45 8.58 -20.34
CA LEU A 246 -5.62 7.59 -21.05
C LEU A 246 -5.67 6.23 -20.35
N VAL A 247 -5.37 6.18 -19.04
CA VAL A 247 -5.34 4.93 -18.28
C VAL A 247 -6.74 4.31 -18.18
N LYS A 248 -7.77 5.12 -17.91
CA LYS A 248 -9.16 4.67 -17.92
C LYS A 248 -9.59 4.15 -19.28
N GLY A 249 -9.21 4.83 -20.36
CA GLY A 249 -9.48 4.42 -21.74
C GLY A 249 -8.91 3.02 -22.00
N PHE A 250 -7.65 2.80 -21.65
CA PHE A 250 -6.99 1.51 -21.78
C PHE A 250 -7.75 0.41 -21.05
N VAL A 251 -7.98 0.56 -19.73
CA VAL A 251 -8.64 -0.46 -18.91
C VAL A 251 -10.07 -0.74 -19.41
N ARG A 252 -10.83 0.30 -19.80
CA ARG A 252 -12.19 0.13 -20.29
C ARG A 252 -12.26 -0.55 -21.65
N HIS A 253 -11.36 -0.23 -22.57
CA HIS A 253 -11.30 -0.92 -23.87
C HIS A 253 -11.04 -2.40 -23.68
N ASP A 254 -10.13 -2.76 -22.80
CA ASP A 254 -9.84 -4.16 -22.49
C ASP A 254 -11.05 -4.87 -21.86
N ILE A 255 -11.72 -4.22 -20.89
CA ILE A 255 -12.99 -4.72 -20.35
C ILE A 255 -14.03 -4.95 -21.44
N PHE A 256 -14.19 -4.04 -22.40
CA PHE A 256 -15.14 -4.22 -23.50
C PHE A 256 -14.74 -5.39 -24.39
N THR A 257 -13.46 -5.53 -24.70
CA THR A 257 -12.93 -6.66 -25.46
C THR A 257 -13.21 -7.98 -24.75
N GLN A 258 -13.00 -8.06 -23.44
CA GLN A 258 -13.29 -9.27 -22.66
C GLN A 258 -14.80 -9.60 -22.63
N ARG A 259 -15.67 -8.60 -22.57
CA ARG A 259 -17.12 -8.81 -22.67
C ARG A 259 -17.53 -9.33 -24.04
N MET A 260 -17.01 -8.73 -25.13
CA MET A 260 -17.26 -9.24 -26.49
C MET A 260 -16.74 -10.66 -26.67
N PHE A 261 -15.52 -10.94 -26.19
CA PHE A 261 -14.97 -12.29 -26.25
C PHE A 261 -15.84 -13.31 -25.50
N ARG A 262 -16.31 -12.96 -24.30
CA ARG A 262 -17.23 -13.83 -23.55
C ARG A 262 -18.52 -14.11 -24.32
N ASP A 263 -19.09 -13.08 -24.91
CA ASP A 263 -20.40 -13.18 -25.59
C ASP A 263 -20.29 -13.86 -26.98
N PHE A 264 -19.14 -13.81 -27.65
CA PHE A 264 -18.88 -14.34 -29.01
C PHE A 264 -17.68 -15.30 -29.06
N SER A 265 -17.37 -15.97 -27.94
CA SER A 265 -16.16 -16.79 -27.83
C SER A 265 -16.04 -17.89 -28.89
N ALA A 266 -17.15 -18.57 -29.21
CA ALA A 266 -17.13 -19.66 -30.18
C ALA A 266 -16.78 -19.16 -31.58
N GLU A 267 -17.37 -18.05 -32.03
CA GLU A 267 -17.12 -17.44 -33.34
C GLU A 267 -15.69 -16.86 -33.41
N MET A 268 -15.21 -16.25 -32.33
CA MET A 268 -13.87 -15.70 -32.27
C MET A 268 -12.80 -16.78 -32.31
N ILE A 269 -12.98 -17.89 -31.58
CA ILE A 269 -12.06 -19.04 -31.59
C ILE A 269 -12.01 -19.66 -32.97
N VAL A 270 -13.15 -19.85 -33.63
CA VAL A 270 -13.18 -20.39 -35.02
C VAL A 270 -12.45 -19.49 -35.98
N ARG A 271 -12.54 -18.18 -35.82
CA ARG A 271 -11.96 -17.21 -36.74
C ARG A 271 -10.49 -16.91 -36.48
N TYR A 272 -10.08 -16.84 -35.22
CA TYR A 272 -8.78 -16.30 -34.80
C TYR A 272 -7.91 -17.31 -34.05
N GLY A 273 -8.36 -18.55 -33.85
CA GLY A 273 -7.66 -19.56 -33.07
C GLY A 273 -8.00 -19.53 -31.57
N SER A 274 -7.66 -20.62 -30.87
CA SER A 274 -8.02 -20.81 -29.45
C SER A 274 -7.38 -19.81 -28.50
N GLY A 275 -6.22 -19.25 -28.86
CA GLY A 275 -5.52 -18.20 -28.11
C GLY A 275 -5.74 -16.81 -28.72
N LEU A 276 -6.66 -16.67 -29.70
CA LEU A 276 -6.87 -15.44 -30.47
C LEU A 276 -5.63 -14.93 -31.21
N GLU A 277 -4.69 -15.81 -31.49
CA GLU A 277 -3.41 -15.53 -32.16
C GLU A 277 -3.59 -14.88 -33.53
N GLY A 278 -4.69 -15.15 -34.21
CA GLY A 278 -5.04 -14.52 -35.48
C GLY A 278 -5.44 -13.04 -35.39
N LEU A 279 -5.62 -12.49 -34.19
CA LEU A 279 -5.84 -11.05 -33.98
C LEU A 279 -4.54 -10.24 -34.00
N PHE A 280 -3.39 -10.90 -33.79
CA PHE A 280 -2.11 -10.20 -33.82
C PHE A 280 -1.73 -9.93 -35.28
N ASP A 281 -1.62 -8.66 -35.62
CA ASP A 281 -1.07 -8.25 -36.92
C ASP A 281 0.41 -8.67 -36.95
N ARG A 282 0.80 -9.45 -37.95
CA ARG A 282 2.20 -9.91 -38.15
C ARG A 282 3.18 -8.74 -38.24
N HIS A 283 2.72 -7.53 -38.54
CA HIS A 283 3.55 -6.33 -38.61
C HIS A 283 3.79 -5.67 -37.23
N LEU A 284 2.98 -6.03 -36.21
CA LEU A 284 3.13 -5.57 -34.83
C LEU A 284 3.79 -6.63 -33.93
N ALA A 285 3.92 -7.87 -34.42
CA ALA A 285 4.64 -8.92 -33.71
C ALA A 285 6.14 -8.73 -33.90
N ASP A 286 6.91 -8.76 -32.82
CA ASP A 286 8.37 -8.82 -32.89
C ASP A 286 8.79 -10.01 -33.80
N PRO A 287 9.66 -9.81 -34.82
CA PRO A 287 10.01 -10.85 -35.76
C PRO A 287 10.66 -12.10 -35.10
N GLU A 288 11.16 -12.00 -33.87
CA GLU A 288 11.71 -13.11 -33.10
C GLU A 288 10.66 -13.99 -32.40
N SER A 289 9.39 -13.53 -32.29
CA SER A 289 8.33 -14.24 -31.57
C SER A 289 7.35 -15.03 -32.44
N ALA A 290 7.55 -15.06 -33.76
CA ALA A 290 6.74 -15.86 -34.67
C ALA A 290 7.04 -17.36 -34.47
N PRO A 291 6.01 -18.23 -34.26
CA PRO A 291 6.23 -19.67 -34.25
C PRO A 291 6.79 -20.12 -35.62
N GLN A 292 7.94 -20.79 -35.62
CA GLN A 292 8.63 -21.24 -36.81
C GLN A 292 7.93 -22.37 -37.59
N ASP A 293 6.73 -22.82 -37.15
CA ASP A 293 5.97 -23.88 -37.83
C ASP A 293 4.47 -23.58 -37.86
N ALA A 294 4.06 -22.71 -38.74
CA ALA A 294 2.72 -22.78 -39.31
C ALA A 294 2.84 -23.29 -40.76
N GLY A 295 2.83 -24.61 -40.90
CA GLY A 295 2.71 -25.23 -42.24
C GLY A 295 1.52 -24.66 -43.01
N GLU A 296 1.73 -24.36 -44.27
CA GLU A 296 0.68 -23.85 -45.17
C GLU A 296 -0.60 -24.69 -45.06
N PRO A 297 -1.79 -24.08 -44.91
CA PRO A 297 -3.02 -24.85 -44.92
C PRO A 297 -3.20 -25.52 -46.29
N GLU A 298 -3.23 -26.84 -46.28
CA GLU A 298 -3.49 -27.65 -47.46
C GLU A 298 -4.83 -27.28 -48.10
N ALA A 299 -4.80 -26.78 -49.31
CA ALA A 299 -6.01 -26.38 -50.03
C ALA A 299 -6.95 -27.58 -50.23
N PRO A 300 -8.27 -27.43 -50.05
CA PRO A 300 -9.22 -28.54 -50.19
C PRO A 300 -9.16 -29.12 -51.58
N ARG A 301 -8.81 -30.43 -51.74
CA ARG A 301 -8.79 -31.16 -52.99
C ARG A 301 -10.18 -31.12 -53.61
N ARG A 302 -10.34 -30.45 -54.75
CA ARG A 302 -11.54 -30.49 -55.62
C ARG A 302 -11.77 -31.94 -56.07
N SER A 303 -12.84 -32.55 -55.61
CA SER A 303 -13.30 -33.85 -56.13
C SER A 303 -13.70 -33.70 -57.58
N ARG A 304 -12.95 -34.36 -58.49
CA ARG A 304 -13.35 -34.51 -59.90
C ARG A 304 -14.57 -35.43 -59.94
N ARG A 305 -15.75 -34.84 -60.15
CA ARG A 305 -16.91 -35.61 -60.59
C ARG A 305 -16.61 -36.17 -61.99
N ARG A 306 -16.49 -37.49 -62.11
CA ARG A 306 -16.57 -38.22 -63.37
C ARG A 306 -17.99 -38.07 -63.90
N ARG A 307 -18.12 -37.51 -65.13
CA ARG A 307 -19.33 -37.72 -65.96
C ARG A 307 -19.18 -39.09 -66.64
N ALA A 308 -20.23 -39.91 -66.50
CA ALA A 308 -20.66 -40.92 -67.46
C ALA A 308 -21.99 -40.50 -67.96
#